data_5f4c8b5185cbe1d3645b6f1356ec0439
#
_entry.id   5f4c8b5185cbe1d3645b6f1356ec0439
#
_cell.length_a   1.000
_cell.length_b   1.000
_cell.length_c   1.000
_cell.angle_alpha   90.00
_cell.angle_beta   90.00
_cell.angle_gamma   90.00
#
_symmetry.space_group_name_H-M   'P 1'
#
loop_
_entity.id
_entity.type
_entity.pdbx_description
1 polymer ?
#
loop_
_entity_poly.entity_id
_entity_poly.type
_entity_poly.pdbx_seq_one_letter_code
_entity_poly.pdbx_strand_id
1 'polypeptide(L)'
;MKEKHVIDDFELVNRMRKNDQHAFSTLFIKYHSDLLLYCGTFIADRNECEDIIQSIFLELWEKRTELSIDTSLRSFLLRAVRHDCYDAIKHRRIVESHIAYVLECSTATNWDVDHYVSYSELETQINTLLEQFDKKSVDVF
;
A
#
# COMPACT_ATOMS: atom_id res chain seq x y z
N MET A 1 -14.63 1.37 -36.50
CA MET A 1 -14.55 1.63 -35.67
C MET A 1 -13.70 2.30 -35.36
N LYS A 2 -13.82 2.62 -35.19
CA LYS A 2 -13.07 3.19 -34.83
C LYS A 2 -12.36 2.85 -33.97
N GLU A 3 -11.61 2.76 -34.11
CA GLU A 3 -10.98 2.28 -33.16
C GLU A 3 -10.71 3.15 -32.15
N LYS A 4 -10.65 2.75 -30.98
CA LYS A 4 -10.34 3.55 -29.97
C LYS A 4 -8.97 3.84 -30.03
N HIS A 5 -8.65 5.05 -29.95
CA HIS A 5 -7.29 5.50 -29.86
C HIS A 5 -6.85 5.28 -28.43
N VAL A 6 -6.15 4.21 -28.20
CA VAL A 6 -5.68 3.86 -26.86
C VAL A 6 -4.38 4.61 -26.60
N ILE A 7 -4.43 5.53 -25.65
CA ILE A 7 -3.25 6.27 -25.26
C ILE A 7 -2.44 5.44 -24.27
N ASP A 8 -1.17 5.28 -24.57
CA ASP A 8 -0.24 4.52 -23.80
C ASP A 8 -0.01 5.17 -22.44
N ASP A 9 0.23 4.37 -21.44
CA ASP A 9 0.50 4.86 -20.08
C ASP A 9 1.72 5.78 -20.06
N PHE A 10 2.73 5.47 -20.84
CA PHE A 10 3.92 6.30 -20.94
C PHE A 10 3.56 7.72 -21.37
N GLU A 11 2.69 7.83 -22.36
CA GLU A 11 2.24 9.13 -22.85
C GLU A 11 1.43 9.86 -21.78
N LEU A 12 0.54 9.14 -21.09
CA LEU A 12 -0.27 9.75 -20.03
C LEU A 12 0.60 10.24 -18.88
N VAL A 13 1.62 9.48 -18.51
CA VAL A 13 2.55 9.91 -17.48
C VAL A 13 3.31 11.15 -17.91
N ASN A 14 3.77 11.19 -19.15
CA ASN A 14 4.46 12.38 -19.66
C ASN A 14 3.59 13.60 -19.65
N ARG A 15 2.32 13.45 -20.04
CA ARG A 15 1.36 14.55 -20.00
C ARG A 15 1.10 15.02 -18.57
N MET A 16 0.98 14.05 -17.64
CA MET A 16 0.77 14.37 -16.24
C MET A 16 1.94 15.18 -15.69
N ARG A 17 3.17 14.81 -16.08
CA ARG A 17 4.36 15.57 -15.68
C ARG A 17 4.33 17.01 -16.15
N LYS A 18 3.60 17.25 -17.23
CA LYS A 18 3.43 18.61 -17.75
C LYS A 18 2.17 19.28 -17.21
N ASN A 19 1.67 18.78 -16.09
CA ASN A 19 0.50 19.35 -15.38
C ASN A 19 -0.82 19.13 -16.11
N ASP A 20 -0.91 18.09 -16.94
CA ASP A 20 -2.16 17.75 -17.60
C ASP A 20 -3.05 16.97 -16.63
N GLN A 21 -4.00 17.64 -16.02
CA GLN A 21 -4.91 17.02 -15.04
C GLN A 21 -5.83 16.00 -15.71
N HIS A 22 -6.15 16.18 -16.96
CA HIS A 22 -6.99 15.23 -17.69
C HIS A 22 -6.26 13.89 -17.84
N ALA A 23 -4.95 13.92 -18.13
CA ALA A 23 -4.16 12.70 -18.19
C ALA A 23 -4.15 11.98 -16.85
N PHE A 24 -4.02 12.72 -15.76
CA PHE A 24 -4.06 12.16 -14.42
C PHE A 24 -5.41 11.50 -14.13
N SER A 25 -6.50 12.18 -14.49
CA SER A 25 -7.84 11.62 -14.30
C SER A 25 -8.04 10.35 -15.11
N THR A 26 -7.50 10.32 -16.32
CA THR A 26 -7.58 9.14 -17.18
C THR A 26 -6.87 7.96 -16.54
N LEU A 27 -5.69 8.19 -15.98
CA LEU A 27 -4.96 7.13 -15.27
C LEU A 27 -5.71 6.66 -14.04
N PHE A 28 -6.29 7.56 -13.28
CA PHE A 28 -7.08 7.22 -12.11
C PHE A 28 -8.24 6.31 -12.49
N ILE A 29 -9.02 6.71 -13.48
CA ILE A 29 -10.18 5.94 -13.94
C ILE A 29 -9.74 4.57 -14.45
N LYS A 30 -8.65 4.54 -15.19
CA LYS A 30 -8.16 3.29 -15.78
C LYS A 30 -7.78 2.27 -14.72
N TYR A 31 -7.15 2.69 -13.64
CA TYR A 31 -6.55 1.76 -12.67
C TYR A 31 -7.33 1.60 -11.38
N HIS A 32 -8.25 2.51 -11.07
CA HIS A 32 -8.91 2.53 -9.77
C HIS A 32 -9.53 1.18 -9.41
N SER A 33 -10.33 0.62 -10.30
CA SER A 33 -11.03 -0.63 -10.01
C SER A 33 -10.08 -1.80 -9.80
N ASP A 34 -9.06 -1.90 -10.64
CA ASP A 34 -8.09 -2.98 -10.55
C ASP A 34 -7.30 -2.89 -9.25
N LEU A 35 -6.90 -1.68 -8.89
CA LEU A 35 -6.14 -1.48 -7.66
C LEU A 35 -7.02 -1.73 -6.44
N LEU A 36 -8.29 -1.36 -6.52
CA LEU A 36 -9.22 -1.61 -5.42
C LEU A 36 -9.40 -3.11 -5.19
N LEU A 37 -9.55 -3.88 -6.26
CA LEU A 37 -9.65 -5.33 -6.15
C LEU A 37 -8.38 -5.92 -5.55
N TYR A 38 -7.24 -5.47 -6.00
CA TYR A 38 -5.96 -5.96 -5.50
C TYR A 38 -5.79 -5.61 -4.02
N CYS A 39 -6.11 -4.39 -3.64
CA CYS A 39 -6.04 -3.95 -2.25
C CYS A 39 -6.95 -4.80 -1.37
N GLY A 40 -8.11 -5.17 -1.90
CA GLY A 40 -9.07 -5.99 -1.18
C GLY A 40 -8.58 -7.40 -0.87
N THR A 41 -7.53 -7.86 -1.54
CA THR A 41 -6.94 -9.15 -1.20
C THR A 41 -6.11 -9.08 0.08
N PHE A 42 -5.72 -7.88 0.50
CA PHE A 42 -4.93 -7.67 1.72
C PHE A 42 -5.77 -7.11 2.87
N ILE A 43 -6.71 -6.23 2.55
CA ILE A 43 -7.49 -5.49 3.55
C ILE A 43 -8.96 -5.64 3.20
N ALA A 44 -9.76 -6.12 4.16
CA ALA A 44 -11.17 -6.40 3.93
C ALA A 44 -12.03 -5.14 3.87
N ASP A 45 -11.64 -4.11 4.59
CA ASP A 45 -12.43 -2.88 4.68
C ASP A 45 -12.30 -2.07 3.39
N ARG A 46 -13.40 -1.94 2.66
CA ARG A 46 -13.41 -1.23 1.39
C ARG A 46 -13.05 0.24 1.54
N ASN A 47 -13.53 0.88 2.61
CA ASN A 47 -13.23 2.30 2.83
C ASN A 47 -11.74 2.52 3.05
N GLU A 48 -11.11 1.62 3.77
CA GLU A 48 -9.66 1.68 3.97
C GLU A 48 -8.92 1.48 2.65
N CYS A 49 -9.38 0.56 1.82
CA CYS A 49 -8.80 0.37 0.48
C CYS A 49 -8.94 1.62 -0.37
N GLU A 50 -10.10 2.26 -0.35
CA GLU A 50 -10.30 3.49 -1.09
C GLU A 50 -9.34 4.58 -0.64
N ASP A 51 -9.14 4.72 0.66
CA ASP A 51 -8.23 5.71 1.20
C ASP A 51 -6.78 5.44 0.77
N ILE A 52 -6.39 4.19 0.77
CA ILE A 52 -5.04 3.81 0.34
C ILE A 52 -4.82 4.17 -1.13
N ILE A 53 -5.77 3.84 -1.97
CA ILE A 53 -5.64 4.10 -3.40
C ILE A 53 -5.64 5.60 -3.68
N GLN A 54 -6.51 6.34 -3.02
CA GLN A 54 -6.52 7.80 -3.16
C GLN A 54 -5.20 8.41 -2.74
N SER A 55 -4.62 7.94 -1.65
CA SER A 55 -3.32 8.42 -1.19
C SER A 55 -2.22 8.14 -2.20
N ILE A 56 -2.25 6.96 -2.82
CA ILE A 56 -1.25 6.60 -3.82
C ILE A 56 -1.34 7.55 -5.02
N PHE A 57 -2.55 7.82 -5.51
CA PHE A 57 -2.70 8.71 -6.65
C PHE A 57 -2.38 10.16 -6.30
N LEU A 58 -2.71 10.58 -5.10
CA LEU A 58 -2.35 11.93 -4.65
C LEU A 58 -0.83 12.08 -4.61
N GLU A 59 -0.14 11.11 -4.08
CA GLU A 59 1.31 11.13 -4.03
C GLU A 59 1.90 11.07 -5.44
N LEU A 60 1.30 10.30 -6.32
CA LEU A 60 1.72 10.22 -7.72
C LEU A 60 1.65 11.61 -8.36
N TRP A 61 0.56 12.33 -8.12
CA TRP A 61 0.42 13.68 -8.66
C TRP A 61 1.42 14.65 -8.05
N GLU A 62 1.58 14.59 -6.73
CA GLU A 62 2.48 15.50 -6.03
C GLU A 62 3.93 15.33 -6.46
N LYS A 63 4.33 14.09 -6.72
CA LYS A 63 5.70 13.77 -7.09
C LYS A 63 5.90 13.54 -8.58
N ARG A 64 4.95 13.96 -9.39
CA ARG A 64 4.94 13.62 -10.81
C ARG A 64 6.19 14.06 -11.58
N THR A 65 6.80 15.15 -11.16
CA THR A 65 8.00 15.64 -11.85
C THR A 65 9.26 14.91 -11.40
N GLU A 66 9.22 14.27 -10.24
CA GLU A 66 10.37 13.57 -9.67
C GLU A 66 10.34 12.07 -9.92
N LEU A 67 9.19 11.57 -10.39
CA LEU A 67 9.01 10.15 -10.51
C LEU A 67 9.89 9.55 -11.60
N SER A 68 10.52 8.44 -11.25
CA SER A 68 11.24 7.61 -12.20
C SER A 68 10.58 6.24 -12.16
N ILE A 69 9.92 5.88 -13.25
CA ILE A 69 9.23 4.60 -13.36
C ILE A 69 10.05 3.70 -14.26
N ASP A 70 10.75 2.75 -13.65
CA ASP A 70 11.66 1.86 -14.37
C ASP A 70 10.95 0.69 -15.01
N THR A 71 9.74 0.40 -14.58
CA THR A 71 8.94 -0.69 -15.11
C THR A 71 7.63 -0.10 -15.63
N SER A 72 6.63 -0.93 -15.85
CA SER A 72 5.34 -0.41 -16.28
C SER A 72 4.67 0.36 -15.15
N LEU A 73 3.82 1.30 -15.51
CA LEU A 73 3.03 2.02 -14.51
C LEU A 73 2.16 1.06 -13.70
N ARG A 74 1.60 0.05 -14.35
CA ARG A 74 0.80 -0.96 -13.66
C ARG A 74 1.59 -1.63 -12.55
N SER A 75 2.80 -2.08 -12.84
CA SER A 75 3.65 -2.71 -11.82
C SER A 75 4.00 -1.76 -10.70
N PHE A 76 4.28 -0.50 -11.05
CA PHE A 76 4.57 0.53 -10.06
C PHE A 76 3.40 0.72 -9.11
N LEU A 77 2.17 0.84 -9.65
CA LEU A 77 0.99 1.04 -8.84
C LEU A 77 0.67 -0.17 -7.98
N LEU A 78 0.81 -1.38 -8.53
CA LEU A 78 0.56 -2.59 -7.76
C LEU A 78 1.53 -2.72 -6.59
N ARG A 79 2.80 -2.38 -6.81
CA ARG A 79 3.78 -2.40 -5.73
C ARG A 79 3.45 -1.36 -4.66
N ALA A 80 3.00 -0.18 -5.09
CA ALA A 80 2.61 0.86 -4.14
C ALA A 80 1.44 0.40 -3.27
N VAL A 81 0.44 -0.24 -3.87
CA VAL A 81 -0.70 -0.77 -3.11
C VAL A 81 -0.23 -1.82 -2.12
N ARG A 82 0.59 -2.77 -2.56
CA ARG A 82 1.08 -3.82 -1.67
C ARG A 82 1.86 -3.24 -0.50
N HIS A 83 2.74 -2.30 -0.80
CA HIS A 83 3.56 -1.65 0.22
C HIS A 83 2.68 -0.94 1.26
N ASP A 84 1.70 -0.17 0.79
CA ASP A 84 0.84 0.57 1.69
C ASP A 84 -0.08 -0.35 2.49
N CYS A 85 -0.51 -1.46 1.89
CA CYS A 85 -1.29 -2.46 2.62
C CYS A 85 -0.48 -3.11 3.72
N TYR A 86 0.77 -3.46 3.42
CA TYR A 86 1.64 -4.08 4.43
C TYR A 86 1.92 -3.10 5.57
N ASP A 87 2.15 -1.83 5.24
CA ASP A 87 2.33 -0.82 6.27
C ASP A 87 1.09 -0.68 7.14
N ALA A 88 -0.09 -0.69 6.54
CA ALA A 88 -1.33 -0.58 7.30
C ALA A 88 -1.55 -1.78 8.21
N ILE A 89 -1.28 -2.98 7.71
CA ILE A 89 -1.42 -4.20 8.48
C ILE A 89 -0.42 -4.22 9.64
N LYS A 90 0.81 -3.87 9.35
CA LYS A 90 1.87 -3.80 10.35
C LYS A 90 1.51 -2.80 11.43
N HIS A 91 1.08 -1.62 11.04
CA HIS A 91 0.69 -0.58 11.98
C HIS A 91 -0.46 -1.04 12.87
N ARG A 92 -1.46 -1.67 12.30
CA ARG A 92 -2.60 -2.18 13.06
C ARG A 92 -2.15 -3.21 14.09
N ARG A 93 -1.26 -4.12 13.72
CA ARG A 93 -0.77 -5.14 14.65
C ARG A 93 0.04 -4.55 15.78
N ILE A 94 0.84 -3.54 15.48
CA ILE A 94 1.60 -2.85 16.51
C ILE A 94 0.67 -2.17 17.49
N VAL A 95 -0.36 -1.49 17.01
CA VAL A 95 -1.33 -0.81 17.84
C VAL A 95 -2.10 -1.81 18.69
N GLU A 96 -2.55 -2.91 18.10
CA GLU A 96 -3.27 -3.95 18.82
C GLU A 96 -2.41 -4.58 19.92
N SER A 97 -1.15 -4.85 19.60
CA SER A 97 -0.22 -5.40 20.59
C SER A 97 0.00 -4.44 21.74
N HIS A 98 0.12 -3.15 21.44
CA HIS A 98 0.30 -2.13 22.46
C HIS A 98 -0.94 -2.03 23.34
N ILE A 99 -2.11 -2.03 22.75
CA ILE A 99 -3.37 -1.98 23.52
C ILE A 99 -3.50 -3.20 24.43
N ALA A 100 -3.20 -4.38 23.89
CA ALA A 100 -3.27 -5.61 24.68
C ALA A 100 -2.30 -5.55 25.85
N TYR A 101 -1.08 -5.06 25.61
CA TYR A 101 -0.09 -4.90 26.66
C TYR A 101 -0.57 -3.93 27.75
N VAL A 102 -1.11 -2.79 27.35
CA VAL A 102 -1.61 -1.80 28.29
C VAL A 102 -2.75 -2.37 29.12
N LEU A 103 -3.66 -3.10 28.50
CA LEU A 103 -4.77 -3.72 29.21
C LEU A 103 -4.27 -4.76 30.21
N GLU A 104 -3.28 -5.56 29.84
CA GLU A 104 -2.70 -6.53 30.75
C GLU A 104 -1.99 -5.85 31.90
N CYS A 105 -1.26 -4.79 31.64
CA CYS A 105 -0.58 -4.04 32.69
C CYS A 105 -1.54 -3.43 33.68
N SER A 106 -2.76 -3.10 33.25
CA SER A 106 -3.76 -2.51 34.14
C SER A 106 -4.42 -3.54 35.02
N THR A 107 -4.34 -4.82 34.67
CA THR A 107 -5.01 -5.88 35.43
C THR A 107 -4.07 -6.89 36.04
N ALA A 108 -2.90 -7.04 35.46
CA ALA A 108 -1.97 -8.09 35.85
C ALA A 108 -0.88 -7.54 36.74
N THR A 109 -0.10 -8.43 37.31
CA THR A 109 0.90 -8.04 38.28
C THR A 109 2.30 -8.41 37.82
N ASN A 110 2.69 -9.67 37.96
CA ASN A 110 4.12 -10.00 37.94
C ASN A 110 4.64 -10.61 36.64
N TRP A 111 3.78 -10.86 35.65
CA TRP A 111 4.20 -11.52 34.44
C TRP A 111 4.03 -10.64 33.19
N ASP A 112 3.90 -9.35 33.42
CA ASP A 112 3.77 -8.39 32.35
C ASP A 112 4.99 -8.32 31.45
N VAL A 113 6.17 -8.49 32.05
CA VAL A 113 7.43 -8.43 31.31
C VAL A 113 7.50 -9.56 30.28
N ASP A 114 7.10 -10.77 30.68
CA ASP A 114 7.11 -11.91 29.79
C ASP A 114 6.16 -11.68 28.64
N HIS A 115 4.99 -11.11 28.89
CA HIS A 115 4.03 -10.79 27.84
C HIS A 115 4.56 -9.72 26.92
N TYR A 116 5.21 -8.70 27.48
CA TYR A 116 5.80 -7.65 26.66
C TYR A 116 6.87 -8.21 25.73
N VAL A 117 7.73 -9.08 26.24
CA VAL A 117 8.75 -9.73 25.42
C VAL A 117 8.12 -10.57 24.32
N SER A 118 7.04 -11.26 24.63
CA SER A 118 6.33 -12.06 23.65
C SER A 118 5.77 -11.20 22.52
N TYR A 119 5.20 -10.06 22.85
CA TYR A 119 4.70 -9.14 21.83
C TYR A 119 5.83 -8.57 20.97
N SER A 120 6.96 -8.25 21.60
CA SER A 120 8.12 -7.75 20.85
C SER A 120 8.65 -8.80 19.88
N GLU A 121 8.69 -10.05 20.31
CA GLU A 121 9.11 -11.14 19.45
C GLU A 121 8.14 -11.32 18.28
N LEU A 122 6.85 -11.26 18.56
CA LEU A 122 5.82 -11.39 17.54
C LEU A 122 5.94 -10.27 16.50
N GLU A 123 6.14 -9.04 16.97
CA GLU A 123 6.34 -7.90 16.09
C GLU A 123 7.54 -8.11 15.17
N THR A 124 8.65 -8.58 15.73
CA THR A 124 9.85 -8.86 14.95
C THR A 124 9.59 -9.94 13.89
N GLN A 125 8.89 -11.00 14.29
CA GLN A 125 8.54 -12.08 13.37
C GLN A 125 7.65 -11.58 12.23
N ILE A 126 6.67 -10.75 12.55
CA ILE A 126 5.78 -10.17 11.55
C ILE A 126 6.57 -9.32 10.57
N ASN A 127 7.46 -8.47 11.08
CA ASN A 127 8.29 -7.63 10.22
C ASN A 127 9.16 -8.46 9.29
N THR A 128 9.76 -9.53 9.81
CA THR A 128 10.58 -10.41 9.00
C THR A 128 9.76 -11.08 7.90
N LEU A 129 8.58 -11.56 8.24
CA LEU A 129 7.70 -12.19 7.26
C LEU A 129 7.28 -11.22 6.16
N LEU A 130 6.94 -9.99 6.54
CA LEU A 130 6.55 -8.98 5.57
C LEU A 130 7.70 -8.65 4.63
N GLU A 131 8.90 -8.55 5.14
CA GLU A 131 10.08 -8.29 4.32
C GLU A 131 10.33 -9.44 3.34
N GLN A 132 10.24 -10.67 3.81
CA GLN A 132 10.41 -11.85 2.95
C GLN A 132 9.34 -11.90 1.88
N PHE A 133 8.10 -11.62 2.25
CA PHE A 133 6.99 -11.63 1.32
C PHE A 133 7.17 -10.55 0.26
N ASP A 134 7.63 -9.39 0.66
CA ASP A 134 7.87 -8.29 -0.26
C ASP A 134 8.96 -8.66 -1.28
N LYS A 135 10.03 -9.29 -0.84
CA LYS A 135 11.08 -9.75 -1.74
C LYS A 135 10.56 -10.76 -2.76
N LYS A 136 9.75 -11.71 -2.31
CA LYS A 136 9.15 -12.68 -3.21
C LYS A 136 8.24 -12.02 -4.22
N SER A 137 7.47 -11.05 -3.78
CA SER A 137 6.56 -10.33 -4.66
C SER A 137 7.30 -9.52 -5.71
N VAL A 138 8.42 -8.95 -5.34
CA VAL A 138 9.26 -8.23 -6.29
C VAL A 138 9.77 -9.17 -7.37
N ASP A 139 10.15 -10.37 -6.99
CA ASP A 139 10.62 -11.37 -7.96
C ASP A 139 9.51 -11.81 -8.92
N VAL A 140 8.28 -11.83 -8.45
CA VAL A 140 7.13 -12.20 -9.29
C VAL A 140 6.79 -11.11 -10.29
N PHE A 141 6.91 -9.88 -9.91
CA PHE A 141 6.62 -8.76 -10.78
C PHE A 141 7.87 -8.27 -11.49
#